data_8c263c8a012079f8829233f279806d55
#
_entry.id   8c263c8a012079f8829233f279806d55
#
_cell.length_a   1.000
_cell.length_b   1.000
_cell.length_c   1.000
_cell.angle_alpha   90.00
_cell.angle_beta   90.00
_cell.angle_gamma   90.00
#
_symmetry.space_group_name_H-M   'P 1'
#
loop_
_entity.id
_entity.type
_entity.pdbx_description
1 polymer ?
#
loop_
_entity_poly.entity_id
_entity_poly.type
_entity_poly.pdbx_seq_one_letter_code
_entity_poly.pdbx_strand_id
1 'polypeptide(L)'
;AADFTIASRLNPNDWNVWYHLGLSYFLLGMYDKADWAYTRCAALSKTADDICAVTDWHYMTLKRLGKDEEAAKLLDEITEDMPVSDEVANSYYQRLRVYKGLRAPETLFTNAGDGAGLDVITQGFGVANYYRMNGQEEKGVEMLKKVVYTAEHSKWYAAFGCLAARVDLKNIGQA
;
A
#
# COMPACT_ATOMS: atom_id res chain seq x y z
N ALA A 1 5.46 4.64 -15.39
CA ALA A 1 5.30 6.05 -15.01
C ALA A 1 5.06 6.96 -16.21
N ALA A 2 5.88 6.86 -17.28
CA ALA A 2 5.75 7.75 -18.44
C ALA A 2 4.33 7.76 -19.03
N ASP A 3 3.77 6.61 -19.34
CA ASP A 3 2.43 6.49 -19.94
C ASP A 3 1.34 7.06 -19.02
N PHE A 4 1.41 6.81 -17.70
CA PHE A 4 0.47 7.41 -16.75
C PHE A 4 0.65 8.92 -16.59
N THR A 5 1.88 9.44 -16.77
CA THR A 5 2.11 10.90 -16.82
C THR A 5 1.43 11.53 -18.04
N ILE A 6 1.46 10.89 -19.19
CA ILE A 6 0.74 11.34 -20.38
C ILE A 6 -0.77 11.22 -20.14
N ALA A 7 -1.23 10.08 -19.65
CA ALA A 7 -2.65 9.84 -19.37
C ALA A 7 -3.23 10.86 -18.38
N SER A 8 -2.49 11.24 -17.33
CA SER A 8 -2.95 12.25 -16.37
C SER A 8 -3.12 13.66 -16.93
N ARG A 9 -2.40 13.97 -18.01
CA ARG A 9 -2.58 15.24 -18.76
C ARG A 9 -3.79 15.19 -19.70
N LEU A 10 -4.05 14.02 -20.28
CA LEU A 10 -5.17 13.82 -21.20
C LEU A 10 -6.51 13.67 -20.44
N ASN A 11 -6.49 13.03 -19.29
CA ASN A 11 -7.66 12.83 -18.46
C ASN A 11 -7.36 13.14 -16.98
N PRO A 12 -7.30 14.43 -16.59
CA PRO A 12 -6.90 14.85 -15.25
C PRO A 12 -7.93 14.52 -14.16
N ASN A 13 -9.14 14.10 -14.53
CA ASN A 13 -10.22 13.74 -13.61
C ASN A 13 -10.41 12.21 -13.45
N ASP A 14 -9.47 11.42 -13.94
CA ASP A 14 -9.51 9.97 -13.81
C ASP A 14 -8.74 9.51 -12.57
N TRP A 15 -9.46 9.02 -11.57
CA TRP A 15 -8.91 8.50 -10.32
C TRP A 15 -7.89 7.38 -10.58
N ASN A 16 -8.21 6.43 -11.46
CA ASN A 16 -7.35 5.29 -11.75
C ASN A 16 -5.99 5.72 -12.32
N VAL A 17 -5.98 6.73 -13.16
CA VAL A 17 -4.74 7.26 -13.75
C VAL A 17 -3.82 7.81 -12.67
N TRP A 18 -4.34 8.61 -11.75
CA TRP A 18 -3.57 9.17 -10.65
C TRP A 18 -3.11 8.11 -9.65
N TYR A 19 -3.98 7.14 -9.35
CA TYR A 19 -3.65 6.01 -8.48
C TYR A 19 -2.45 5.21 -9.02
N HIS A 20 -2.51 4.79 -10.28
CA HIS A 20 -1.43 4.03 -10.90
C HIS A 20 -0.16 4.85 -11.16
N LEU A 21 -0.29 6.17 -11.37
CA LEU A 21 0.86 7.07 -11.43
C LEU A 21 1.58 7.13 -10.07
N GLY A 22 0.82 7.25 -8.98
CA GLY A 22 1.35 7.20 -7.63
C GLY A 22 2.08 5.89 -7.32
N LEU A 23 1.44 4.75 -7.64
CA LEU A 23 2.06 3.42 -7.51
C LEU A 23 3.37 3.30 -8.30
N SER A 24 3.38 3.81 -9.53
CA SER A 24 4.58 3.80 -10.39
C SER A 24 5.72 4.61 -9.79
N TYR A 25 5.42 5.80 -9.25
CA TYR A 25 6.42 6.63 -8.59
C TYR A 25 6.90 6.04 -7.28
N PHE A 26 6.00 5.41 -6.51
CA PHE A 26 6.37 4.71 -5.28
C PHE A 26 7.39 3.59 -5.56
N LEU A 27 7.11 2.73 -6.56
CA LEU A 27 8.02 1.66 -6.97
C LEU A 27 9.38 2.16 -7.49
N LEU A 28 9.42 3.36 -8.04
CA LEU A 28 10.66 4.02 -8.49
C LEU A 28 11.40 4.74 -7.37
N GLY A 29 10.89 4.74 -6.13
CA GLY A 29 11.46 5.50 -5.01
C GLY A 29 11.30 7.02 -5.13
N MET A 30 10.47 7.49 -6.07
CA MET A 30 10.20 8.92 -6.31
C MET A 30 9.06 9.41 -5.41
N TYR A 31 9.29 9.35 -4.07
CA TYR A 31 8.22 9.54 -3.09
C TYR A 31 7.57 10.93 -3.13
N ASP A 32 8.32 12.02 -3.44
CA ASP A 32 7.72 13.35 -3.61
C ASP A 32 6.71 13.39 -4.78
N LYS A 33 7.01 12.69 -5.87
CA LYS A 33 6.10 12.58 -7.00
C LYS A 33 4.93 11.66 -6.71
N ALA A 34 5.14 10.60 -5.92
CA ALA A 34 4.07 9.73 -5.47
C ALA A 34 3.10 10.49 -4.56
N ASP A 35 3.60 11.27 -3.60
CA ASP A 35 2.81 12.15 -2.73
C ASP A 35 1.94 13.12 -3.54
N TRP A 36 2.55 13.81 -4.50
CA TRP A 36 1.80 14.68 -5.41
C TRP A 36 0.69 13.94 -6.19
N ALA A 37 0.98 12.75 -6.73
CA ALA A 37 0.01 11.98 -7.48
C ALA A 37 -1.13 11.47 -6.58
N TYR A 38 -0.81 10.98 -5.37
CA TYR A 38 -1.81 10.52 -4.42
C TYR A 38 -2.68 11.66 -3.86
N THR A 39 -2.12 12.86 -3.66
CA THR A 39 -2.90 14.04 -3.30
C THR A 39 -3.96 14.36 -4.36
N ARG A 40 -3.60 14.25 -5.65
CA ARG A 40 -4.55 14.42 -6.75
C ARG A 40 -5.59 13.29 -6.81
N CYS A 41 -5.15 12.06 -6.58
CA CYS A 41 -6.02 10.89 -6.54
C CYS A 41 -7.05 10.99 -5.40
N ALA A 42 -6.61 11.34 -4.21
CA ALA A 42 -7.48 11.50 -3.04
C ALA A 42 -8.60 12.54 -3.27
N ALA A 43 -8.27 13.67 -3.92
CA ALA A 43 -9.25 14.69 -4.27
C ALA A 43 -10.34 14.21 -5.27
N LEU A 44 -10.11 13.10 -5.94
CA LEU A 44 -11.05 12.48 -6.89
C LEU A 44 -11.80 11.28 -6.29
N SER A 45 -11.45 10.84 -5.09
CA SER A 45 -12.06 9.70 -4.41
C SER A 45 -13.53 9.98 -4.09
N LYS A 46 -14.40 9.01 -4.36
CA LYS A 46 -15.85 9.14 -4.18
C LYS A 46 -16.44 8.07 -3.29
N THR A 47 -15.76 6.95 -3.15
CA THR A 47 -16.22 5.78 -2.40
C THR A 47 -15.25 5.45 -1.26
N ALA A 48 -15.73 4.69 -0.28
CA ALA A 48 -14.86 4.18 0.78
C ALA A 48 -13.72 3.30 0.20
N ASP A 49 -14.00 2.58 -0.88
CA ASP A 49 -13.03 1.76 -1.59
C ASP A 49 -11.88 2.62 -2.16
N ASP A 50 -12.22 3.71 -2.85
CA ASP A 50 -11.23 4.67 -3.39
C ASP A 50 -10.38 5.28 -2.26
N ILE A 51 -11.05 5.73 -1.19
CA ILE A 51 -10.39 6.36 -0.04
C ILE A 51 -9.40 5.38 0.60
N CYS A 52 -9.82 4.15 0.88
CA CYS A 52 -8.94 3.17 1.51
C CYS A 52 -7.74 2.82 0.61
N ALA A 53 -7.96 2.63 -0.68
CA ALA A 53 -6.90 2.28 -1.61
C ALA A 53 -5.84 3.39 -1.72
N VAL A 54 -6.25 4.64 -1.91
CA VAL A 54 -5.30 5.75 -2.05
C VAL A 54 -4.63 6.09 -0.73
N THR A 55 -5.36 6.09 0.39
CA THR A 55 -4.84 6.45 1.72
C THR A 55 -3.75 5.49 2.17
N ASP A 56 -3.89 4.20 1.90
CA ASP A 56 -2.90 3.20 2.29
C ASP A 56 -1.52 3.45 1.65
N TRP A 57 -1.48 3.64 0.34
CA TRP A 57 -0.24 3.92 -0.37
C TRP A 57 0.30 5.33 -0.09
N HIS A 58 -0.58 6.32 0.07
CA HIS A 58 -0.20 7.68 0.42
C HIS A 58 0.41 7.74 1.82
N TYR A 59 -0.19 7.05 2.79
CA TYR A 59 0.35 6.91 4.15
C TYR A 59 1.78 6.37 4.14
N MET A 60 2.02 5.25 3.46
CA MET A 60 3.37 4.69 3.34
C MET A 60 4.33 5.65 2.65
N THR A 61 3.87 6.39 1.63
CA THR A 61 4.67 7.39 0.93
C THR A 61 5.11 8.52 1.86
N LEU A 62 4.19 9.09 2.64
CA LEU A 62 4.50 10.14 3.61
C LEU A 62 5.44 9.64 4.70
N LYS A 63 5.28 8.42 5.18
CA LYS A 63 6.21 7.78 6.12
C LYS A 63 7.63 7.65 5.53
N ARG A 64 7.76 7.34 4.24
CA ARG A 64 9.06 7.29 3.54
C ARG A 64 9.70 8.67 3.37
N LEU A 65 8.90 9.75 3.34
CA LEU A 65 9.35 11.14 3.30
C LEU A 65 9.65 11.73 4.68
N GLY A 66 9.39 11.00 5.76
CA GLY A 66 9.50 11.51 7.13
C GLY A 66 8.42 12.52 7.51
N LYS A 67 7.30 12.57 6.76
CA LYS A 67 6.15 13.46 6.98
C LYS A 67 5.15 12.81 7.93
N ASP A 68 5.58 12.53 9.16
CA ASP A 68 4.81 11.74 10.13
C ASP A 68 3.48 12.38 10.54
N GLU A 69 3.45 13.71 10.71
CA GLU A 69 2.23 14.43 11.06
C GLU A 69 1.20 14.42 9.93
N GLU A 70 1.66 14.57 8.68
CA GLU A 70 0.78 14.50 7.51
C GLU A 70 0.25 13.07 7.32
N ALA A 71 1.10 12.06 7.51
CA ALA A 71 0.69 10.66 7.47
C ALA A 71 -0.38 10.36 8.54
N ALA A 72 -0.19 10.82 9.78
CA ALA A 72 -1.18 10.63 10.84
C ALA A 72 -2.53 11.24 10.51
N LYS A 73 -2.56 12.44 9.92
CA LYS A 73 -3.80 13.12 9.50
C LYS A 73 -4.60 12.33 8.46
N LEU A 74 -3.93 11.60 7.56
CA LEU A 74 -4.64 10.74 6.60
C LEU A 74 -5.48 9.66 7.28
N LEU A 75 -5.05 9.21 8.46
CA LEU A 75 -5.77 8.18 9.20
C LEU A 75 -7.03 8.73 9.93
N ASP A 76 -7.22 10.05 10.03
CA ASP A 76 -8.38 10.63 10.69
C ASP A 76 -9.69 10.24 9.98
N GLU A 77 -9.65 10.13 8.65
CA GLU A 77 -10.80 9.74 7.83
C GLU A 77 -11.13 8.23 7.91
N ILE A 78 -10.22 7.41 8.44
CA ILE A 78 -10.41 5.96 8.55
C ILE A 78 -11.17 5.65 9.84
N THR A 79 -12.43 5.26 9.71
CA THR A 79 -13.30 4.88 10.83
C THR A 79 -13.47 3.36 10.93
N GLU A 80 -14.06 2.86 12.03
CA GLU A 80 -14.27 1.42 12.22
C GLU A 80 -15.36 0.84 11.30
N ASP A 81 -16.29 1.69 10.83
CA ASP A 81 -17.49 1.29 10.09
C ASP A 81 -17.50 1.80 8.65
N MET A 82 -16.34 1.88 7.99
CA MET A 82 -16.30 2.31 6.59
C MET A 82 -17.03 1.32 5.69
N PRO A 83 -17.92 1.77 4.81
CA PRO A 83 -18.69 0.91 3.91
C PRO A 83 -17.83 0.44 2.71
N VAL A 84 -16.75 -0.28 3.01
CA VAL A 84 -15.88 -0.87 2.00
C VAL A 84 -16.54 -2.11 1.43
N SER A 85 -16.68 -2.16 0.12
CA SER A 85 -17.40 -3.21 -0.61
C SER A 85 -16.50 -4.10 -1.47
N ASP A 86 -15.39 -3.57 -1.98
CA ASP A 86 -14.43 -4.30 -2.79
C ASP A 86 -13.45 -5.10 -1.91
N GLU A 87 -13.17 -6.34 -2.30
CA GLU A 87 -12.31 -7.26 -1.54
C GLU A 87 -10.87 -6.76 -1.45
N VAL A 88 -10.35 -6.18 -2.53
CA VAL A 88 -8.97 -5.62 -2.56
C VAL A 88 -8.91 -4.35 -1.72
N ALA A 89 -9.91 -3.48 -1.84
CA ALA A 89 -10.00 -2.27 -1.01
C ALA A 89 -10.14 -2.62 0.48
N ASN A 90 -10.87 -3.71 0.81
CA ASN A 90 -10.95 -4.21 2.17
C ASN A 90 -9.58 -4.63 2.72
N SER A 91 -8.72 -5.22 1.91
CA SER A 91 -7.33 -5.53 2.32
C SER A 91 -6.57 -4.27 2.71
N TYR A 92 -6.71 -3.17 1.96
CA TYR A 92 -6.12 -1.87 2.32
C TYR A 92 -6.75 -1.27 3.57
N TYR A 93 -8.07 -1.34 3.70
CA TYR A 93 -8.78 -0.90 4.90
C TYR A 93 -8.27 -1.60 6.17
N GLN A 94 -8.09 -2.92 6.12
CA GLN A 94 -7.55 -3.66 7.26
C GLN A 94 -6.11 -3.23 7.62
N ARG A 95 -5.26 -2.93 6.63
CA ARG A 95 -3.92 -2.37 6.85
C ARG A 95 -3.97 -1.00 7.51
N LEU A 96 -4.85 -0.11 7.04
CA LEU A 96 -5.07 1.22 7.63
C LEU A 96 -5.53 1.13 9.09
N ARG A 97 -6.38 0.15 9.43
CA ARG A 97 -6.76 -0.12 10.84
C ARG A 97 -5.56 -0.52 11.68
N VAL A 98 -4.61 -1.27 11.13
CA VAL A 98 -3.34 -1.59 11.80
C VAL A 98 -2.50 -0.31 11.99
N TYR A 99 -2.35 0.51 10.97
CA TYR A 99 -1.59 1.76 11.07
C TYR A 99 -2.18 2.73 12.09
N LYS A 100 -3.50 2.75 12.22
CA LYS A 100 -4.23 3.56 13.20
C LYS A 100 -4.23 2.96 14.63
N GLY A 101 -3.74 1.72 14.80
CA GLY A 101 -3.73 1.03 16.09
C GLY A 101 -5.07 0.41 16.51
N LEU A 102 -6.03 0.31 15.59
CA LEU A 102 -7.34 -0.30 15.82
C LEU A 102 -7.33 -1.83 15.66
N ARG A 103 -6.26 -2.38 15.11
CA ARG A 103 -6.11 -3.81 14.85
C ARG A 103 -4.66 -4.26 15.01
N ALA A 104 -4.45 -5.43 15.60
CA ALA A 104 -3.11 -6.02 15.69
C ALA A 104 -2.68 -6.61 14.32
N PRO A 105 -1.42 -6.38 13.88
CA PRO A 105 -0.95 -6.82 12.55
C PRO A 105 -1.02 -8.33 12.35
N GLU A 106 -0.82 -9.12 13.41
CA GLU A 106 -0.85 -10.58 13.35
C GLU A 106 -2.24 -11.14 12.99
N THR A 107 -3.29 -10.36 13.23
CA THR A 107 -4.67 -10.77 12.96
C THR A 107 -5.06 -10.68 11.48
N LEU A 108 -4.20 -10.13 10.63
CA LEU A 108 -4.45 -10.00 9.18
C LEU A 108 -4.28 -11.32 8.40
N PHE A 109 -3.63 -12.33 8.99
CA PHE A 109 -3.25 -13.57 8.30
C PHE A 109 -4.11 -14.76 8.71
N THR A 110 -5.40 -14.55 8.99
CA THR A 110 -6.29 -15.60 9.51
C THR A 110 -6.93 -16.47 8.43
N ASN A 111 -6.82 -16.14 7.16
CA ASN A 111 -7.44 -16.89 6.07
C ASN A 111 -6.53 -18.01 5.57
N ALA A 112 -7.01 -19.25 5.67
CA ALA A 112 -6.42 -20.42 5.03
C ALA A 112 -7.31 -20.81 3.84
N GLY A 113 -6.79 -20.80 2.62
CA GLY A 113 -7.53 -21.20 1.41
C GLY A 113 -6.82 -20.72 0.14
N ASP A 114 -7.40 -20.96 -1.03
CA ASP A 114 -6.82 -20.62 -2.35
C ASP A 114 -6.63 -19.09 -2.56
N GLY A 115 -7.36 -18.23 -1.84
CA GLY A 115 -7.16 -16.78 -1.80
C GLY A 115 -6.03 -16.32 -0.88
N ALA A 116 -5.55 -17.19 0.01
CA ALA A 116 -4.55 -16.86 1.03
C ALA A 116 -3.25 -16.28 0.45
N GLY A 117 -2.89 -16.67 -0.78
CA GLY A 117 -1.69 -16.17 -1.46
C GLY A 117 -1.74 -14.66 -1.76
N LEU A 118 -2.85 -14.15 -2.32
CA LEU A 118 -3.01 -12.74 -2.61
C LEU A 118 -3.11 -11.93 -1.32
N ASP A 119 -3.82 -12.42 -0.32
CA ASP A 119 -3.94 -11.79 1.00
C ASP A 119 -2.57 -11.67 1.67
N VAL A 120 -1.77 -12.74 1.68
CA VAL A 120 -0.41 -12.69 2.23
C VAL A 120 0.45 -11.66 1.49
N ILE A 121 0.31 -11.53 0.16
CA ILE A 121 1.09 -10.59 -0.62
C ILE A 121 0.63 -9.15 -0.35
N THR A 122 -0.67 -8.89 -0.41
CA THR A 122 -1.23 -7.54 -0.25
C THR A 122 -1.09 -7.08 1.21
N GLN A 123 -1.59 -7.86 2.15
CA GLN A 123 -1.55 -7.50 3.57
C GLN A 123 -0.15 -7.61 4.15
N GLY A 124 0.62 -8.61 3.73
CA GLY A 124 1.99 -8.83 4.20
C GLY A 124 2.92 -7.66 3.89
N PHE A 125 2.80 -7.05 2.71
CA PHE A 125 3.57 -5.84 2.40
C PHE A 125 3.24 -4.68 3.36
N GLY A 126 1.96 -4.47 3.66
CA GLY A 126 1.53 -3.45 4.64
C GLY A 126 2.05 -3.73 6.05
N VAL A 127 1.96 -4.98 6.51
CA VAL A 127 2.47 -5.40 7.81
C VAL A 127 4.00 -5.28 7.90
N ALA A 128 4.71 -5.61 6.82
CA ALA A 128 6.15 -5.40 6.73
C ALA A 128 6.52 -3.92 6.93
N ASN A 129 5.81 -3.02 6.24
CA ASN A 129 6.00 -1.58 6.41
C ASN A 129 5.63 -1.12 7.82
N TYR A 130 4.53 -1.63 8.40
CA TYR A 130 4.16 -1.33 9.79
C TYR A 130 5.30 -1.66 10.76
N TYR A 131 5.86 -2.85 10.68
CA TYR A 131 6.98 -3.24 11.55
C TYR A 131 8.19 -2.33 11.35
N ARG A 132 8.58 -2.04 10.11
CA ARG A 132 9.73 -1.18 9.81
C ARG A 132 9.52 0.27 10.27
N MET A 133 8.33 0.83 10.07
CA MET A 133 7.97 2.17 10.54
C MET A 133 7.94 2.27 12.08
N ASN A 134 7.82 1.15 12.79
CA ASN A 134 7.85 1.08 14.26
C ASN A 134 9.17 0.52 14.82
N GLY A 135 10.26 0.58 14.03
CA GLY A 135 11.61 0.19 14.48
C GLY A 135 11.85 -1.32 14.62
N GLN A 136 10.92 -2.16 14.13
CA GLN A 136 11.04 -3.62 14.15
C GLN A 136 11.56 -4.12 12.78
N GLU A 137 12.74 -3.65 12.38
CA GLU A 137 13.30 -3.86 11.03
C GLU A 137 13.41 -5.35 10.68
N GLU A 138 13.92 -6.18 11.59
CA GLU A 138 14.09 -7.62 11.36
C GLU A 138 12.76 -8.31 11.01
N LYS A 139 11.69 -8.04 11.78
CA LYS A 139 10.35 -8.59 11.51
C LYS A 139 9.79 -8.09 10.16
N GLY A 140 10.04 -6.82 9.85
CA GLY A 140 9.63 -6.24 8.59
C GLY A 140 10.32 -6.92 7.40
N VAL A 141 11.63 -7.14 7.48
CA VAL A 141 12.43 -7.83 6.45
C VAL A 141 11.97 -9.28 6.29
N GLU A 142 11.75 -10.01 7.38
CA GLU A 142 11.24 -11.37 7.34
C GLU A 142 9.88 -11.43 6.62
N MET A 143 8.98 -10.49 6.92
CA MET A 143 7.70 -10.40 6.25
C MET A 143 7.82 -10.05 4.76
N LEU A 144 8.74 -9.15 4.36
CA LEU A 144 9.00 -8.86 2.94
C LEU A 144 9.47 -10.13 2.20
N LYS A 145 10.37 -10.91 2.80
CA LYS A 145 10.83 -12.19 2.24
C LYS A 145 9.67 -13.18 2.08
N LYS A 146 8.79 -13.27 3.07
CA LYS A 146 7.59 -14.11 3.01
C LYS A 146 6.65 -13.69 1.87
N VAL A 147 6.43 -12.38 1.69
CA VAL A 147 5.62 -11.83 0.59
C VAL A 147 6.18 -12.25 -0.77
N VAL A 148 7.49 -12.07 -0.98
CA VAL A 148 8.15 -12.44 -2.24
C VAL A 148 8.07 -13.94 -2.47
N TYR A 149 8.43 -14.75 -1.47
CA TYR A 149 8.35 -16.22 -1.56
C TYR A 149 6.93 -16.69 -1.93
N THR A 150 5.90 -16.16 -1.26
CA THR A 150 4.50 -16.53 -1.55
C THR A 150 4.11 -16.16 -2.98
N ALA A 151 4.53 -14.99 -3.45
CA ALA A 151 4.24 -14.54 -4.81
C ALA A 151 4.92 -15.43 -5.88
N GLU A 152 6.17 -15.83 -5.66
CA GLU A 152 6.93 -16.70 -6.57
C GLU A 152 6.35 -18.10 -6.68
N HIS A 153 5.72 -18.60 -5.61
CA HIS A 153 5.06 -19.92 -5.56
C HIS A 153 3.55 -19.83 -5.84
N SER A 154 3.08 -18.73 -6.43
CA SER A 154 1.69 -18.50 -6.78
C SER A 154 1.55 -17.78 -8.14
N LYS A 155 0.31 -17.63 -8.62
CA LYS A 155 0.00 -16.85 -9.82
C LYS A 155 0.13 -15.33 -9.64
N TRP A 156 0.44 -14.84 -8.42
CA TRP A 156 0.38 -13.43 -8.04
C TRP A 156 1.73 -12.71 -8.06
N TYR A 157 2.69 -13.22 -8.81
CA TYR A 157 4.06 -12.67 -8.90
C TYR A 157 4.14 -11.21 -9.41
N ALA A 158 3.09 -10.71 -10.09
CA ALA A 158 3.00 -9.34 -10.60
C ALA A 158 2.18 -8.40 -9.69
N ALA A 159 1.68 -8.89 -8.54
CA ALA A 159 0.96 -8.03 -7.60
C ALA A 159 1.84 -6.90 -7.07
N PHE A 160 1.27 -5.69 -6.93
CA PHE A 160 2.04 -4.50 -6.50
C PHE A 160 2.74 -4.70 -5.15
N GLY A 161 2.13 -5.41 -4.20
CA GLY A 161 2.77 -5.74 -2.92
C GLY A 161 4.06 -6.55 -3.10
N CYS A 162 4.09 -7.51 -4.04
CA CYS A 162 5.30 -8.27 -4.37
C CYS A 162 6.36 -7.39 -5.02
N LEU A 163 5.98 -6.57 -6.01
CA LEU A 163 6.91 -5.67 -6.70
C LEU A 163 7.54 -4.69 -5.72
N ALA A 164 6.75 -4.12 -4.83
CA ALA A 164 7.21 -3.20 -3.80
C ALA A 164 8.13 -3.90 -2.77
N ALA A 165 7.79 -5.11 -2.35
CA ALA A 165 8.62 -5.90 -1.44
C ALA A 165 10.00 -6.22 -2.05
N ARG A 166 10.06 -6.58 -3.34
CA ARG A 166 11.32 -6.79 -4.04
C ARG A 166 12.18 -5.53 -4.12
N VAL A 167 11.56 -4.39 -4.42
CA VAL A 167 12.26 -3.09 -4.43
C VAL A 167 12.83 -2.78 -3.04
N ASP A 168 12.04 -2.97 -2.00
CA ASP A 168 12.47 -2.73 -0.62
C ASP A 168 13.64 -3.64 -0.21
N LEU A 169 13.54 -4.95 -0.48
CA LEU A 169 14.61 -5.91 -0.18
C LEU A 169 15.90 -5.57 -0.93
N LYS A 170 15.80 -5.18 -2.21
CA LYS A 170 16.94 -4.73 -2.99
C LYS A 170 17.62 -3.50 -2.38
N ASN A 171 16.83 -2.52 -1.97
CA ASN A 171 17.34 -1.26 -1.40
C ASN A 171 18.08 -1.45 -0.07
N ILE A 172 17.75 -2.49 0.69
CA ILE A 172 18.42 -2.85 1.94
C ILE A 172 19.49 -3.95 1.78
N GLY A 173 19.82 -4.36 0.54
CA GLY A 173 20.82 -5.37 0.27
C GLY A 173 20.43 -6.79 0.67
N GLN A 174 19.15 -7.12 0.68
CA GLN A 174 18.59 -8.42 1.08
C GLN A 174 17.87 -9.15 -0.08
N ALA A 175 18.09 -8.70 -1.33
CA ALA A 175 17.50 -9.30 -2.53
C ALA A 175 18.26 -10.57 -2.96
#